data_b856543e5b2746f891fac20400c1628f
#
_entry.id   b856543e5b2746f891fac20400c1628f
#
_cell.length_a   1.000
_cell.length_b   1.000
_cell.length_c   1.000
_cell.angle_alpha   90.00
_cell.angle_beta   90.00
_cell.angle_gamma   90.00
#
_symmetry.space_group_name_H-M   'P 1'
#
loop_
_entity.id
_entity.type
_entity.pdbx_description
1 polymer ?
#
loop_
_entity_poly.entity_id
_entity_poly.type
_entity_poly.pdbx_seq_one_letter_code
_entity_poly.pdbx_strand_id
1 'polypeptide(L)'
;MPRFVDAKVEHLWLAGLLSWQATHPDLPKIEPFISDDFNEATVVAWMEGEKPDVVLANHGPVLTWMRRNGWRVPDDVSFLHLNWIPEKGEISGLNQQPEKVGAAAVELLAEQINQNRRGIPETPKTITLESVWNEGTTCPRRKIQG
;
A
#
# COMPACT_ATOMS: atom_id res chain seq x y z
N MET A 1 -6.24 -6.82 3.79
CA MET A 1 -5.24 -6.58 4.87
C MET A 1 -5.81 -6.95 6.24
N PRO A 2 -5.01 -7.15 7.29
CA PRO A 2 -5.52 -7.33 8.65
C PRO A 2 -6.35 -6.12 9.11
N ARG A 3 -7.50 -6.35 9.75
CA ARG A 3 -8.41 -5.28 10.20
C ARG A 3 -7.73 -4.28 11.15
N PHE A 4 -6.84 -4.76 12.03
CA PHE A 4 -6.11 -3.87 12.95
C PHE A 4 -5.11 -2.95 12.23
N VAL A 5 -4.58 -3.36 11.07
CA VAL A 5 -3.72 -2.51 10.24
C VAL A 5 -4.54 -1.43 9.57
N ASP A 6 -5.71 -1.77 9.04
CA ASP A 6 -6.64 -0.82 8.43
C ASP A 6 -7.08 0.25 9.44
N ALA A 7 -7.41 -0.16 10.67
CA ALA A 7 -7.75 0.78 11.75
C ALA A 7 -6.57 1.70 12.13
N LYS A 8 -5.33 1.19 12.14
CA LYS A 8 -4.14 2.01 12.45
C LYS A 8 -3.86 3.10 11.42
N VAL A 9 -4.25 2.89 10.18
CA VAL A 9 -4.13 3.88 9.10
C VAL A 9 -5.44 4.61 8.84
N GLU A 10 -6.32 4.65 9.84
CA GLU A 10 -7.60 5.40 9.80
C GLU A 10 -8.45 5.07 8.56
N HIS A 11 -8.39 3.82 8.10
CA HIS A 11 -9.10 3.31 6.90
C HIS A 11 -8.73 4.02 5.58
N LEU A 12 -7.60 4.73 5.52
CA LEU A 12 -7.22 5.53 4.35
C LEU A 12 -7.02 4.70 3.08
N TRP A 13 -6.51 3.47 3.20
CA TRP A 13 -6.35 2.56 2.06
C TRP A 13 -7.71 2.09 1.51
N LEU A 14 -8.61 1.71 2.41
CA LEU A 14 -9.97 1.35 2.05
C LEU A 14 -10.72 2.53 1.42
N ALA A 15 -10.63 3.71 2.05
CA ALA A 15 -11.25 4.93 1.55
C ALA A 15 -10.76 5.29 0.14
N GLY A 16 -9.44 5.15 -0.12
CA GLY A 16 -8.86 5.38 -1.44
C GLY A 16 -9.43 4.44 -2.51
N LEU A 17 -9.50 3.13 -2.22
CA LEU A 17 -10.07 2.15 -3.13
C LEU A 17 -11.56 2.42 -3.40
N LEU A 18 -12.36 2.61 -2.36
CA LEU A 18 -13.79 2.84 -2.49
C LEU A 18 -14.10 4.14 -3.24
N SER A 19 -13.35 5.20 -2.98
CA SER A 19 -13.46 6.48 -3.69
C SER A 19 -13.13 6.29 -5.18
N TRP A 20 -12.06 5.56 -5.49
CA TRP A 20 -11.69 5.28 -6.87
C TRP A 20 -12.78 4.46 -7.59
N GLN A 21 -13.28 3.39 -6.97
CA GLN A 21 -14.37 2.59 -7.54
C GLN A 21 -15.68 3.39 -7.72
N ALA A 22 -15.97 4.33 -6.84
CA ALA A 22 -17.13 5.19 -6.96
C ALA A 22 -17.03 6.17 -8.14
N THR A 23 -15.82 6.64 -8.45
CA THR A 23 -15.57 7.57 -9.57
C THR A 23 -15.35 6.86 -10.91
N HIS A 24 -15.24 5.52 -10.92
CA HIS A 24 -15.08 4.70 -12.12
C HIS A 24 -16.17 3.61 -12.18
N PRO A 25 -17.45 4.00 -12.35
CA PRO A 25 -18.58 3.05 -12.26
C PRO A 25 -18.58 2.01 -13.37
N ASP A 26 -17.94 2.28 -14.49
CA ASP A 26 -17.86 1.40 -15.66
C ASP A 26 -16.85 0.26 -15.48
N LEU A 27 -16.03 0.29 -14.44
CA LEU A 27 -15.05 -0.75 -14.15
C LEU A 27 -15.61 -1.77 -13.14
N PRO A 28 -15.18 -3.04 -13.24
CA PRO A 28 -15.56 -4.06 -12.26
C PRO A 28 -15.16 -3.63 -10.84
N LYS A 29 -16.09 -3.82 -9.90
CA LYS A 29 -15.82 -3.57 -8.49
C LYS A 29 -15.24 -4.84 -7.87
N ILE A 30 -14.24 -4.64 -7.02
CA ILE A 30 -13.60 -5.70 -6.24
C ILE A 30 -13.89 -5.45 -4.77
N GLU A 31 -14.29 -6.49 -4.06
CA GLU A 31 -14.45 -6.44 -2.62
C GLU A 31 -13.06 -6.42 -1.94
N PRO A 32 -12.74 -5.38 -1.17
CA PRO A 32 -11.44 -5.30 -0.49
C PRO A 32 -11.31 -6.37 0.59
N PHE A 33 -10.18 -7.06 0.62
CA PHE A 33 -9.90 -8.06 1.65
C PHE A 33 -9.46 -7.41 2.96
N ILE A 34 -10.38 -7.31 3.92
CA ILE A 34 -10.13 -6.85 5.29
C ILE A 34 -10.64 -7.91 6.25
N SER A 35 -9.75 -8.54 7.01
CA SER A 35 -10.09 -9.69 7.85
C SER A 35 -9.40 -9.62 9.21
N ASP A 36 -10.07 -10.12 10.24
CA ASP A 36 -9.48 -10.39 11.55
C ASP A 36 -8.62 -11.66 11.50
N ASP A 37 -8.98 -12.61 10.60
CA ASP A 37 -8.23 -13.84 10.35
C ASP A 37 -7.44 -13.70 9.03
N PHE A 38 -6.32 -12.98 9.09
CA PHE A 38 -5.45 -12.74 7.96
C PHE A 38 -4.36 -13.81 7.88
N ASN A 39 -4.59 -14.83 7.07
CA ASN A 39 -3.67 -15.94 6.84
C ASN A 39 -3.68 -16.36 5.36
N GLU A 40 -2.82 -17.33 5.00
CA GLU A 40 -2.70 -17.82 3.63
C GLU A 40 -4.03 -18.35 3.08
N ALA A 41 -4.74 -19.18 3.83
CA ALA A 41 -5.98 -19.82 3.36
C ALA A 41 -7.08 -18.79 3.08
N THR A 42 -7.24 -17.79 3.95
CA THR A 42 -8.26 -16.74 3.76
C THR A 42 -7.92 -15.79 2.62
N VAL A 43 -6.64 -15.48 2.39
CA VAL A 43 -6.19 -14.67 1.25
C VAL A 43 -6.38 -15.44 -0.05
N VAL A 44 -6.03 -16.73 -0.10
CA VAL A 44 -6.23 -17.59 -1.26
C VAL A 44 -7.71 -17.69 -1.63
N ALA A 45 -8.58 -17.96 -0.66
CA ALA A 45 -10.02 -18.04 -0.89
C ALA A 45 -10.60 -16.73 -1.47
N TRP A 46 -10.14 -15.58 -0.96
CA TRP A 46 -10.52 -14.28 -1.51
C TRP A 46 -10.04 -14.10 -2.95
N MET A 47 -8.79 -14.45 -3.25
CA MET A 47 -8.25 -14.34 -4.61
C MET A 47 -8.99 -15.23 -5.61
N GLU A 48 -9.37 -16.44 -5.20
CA GLU A 48 -10.15 -17.38 -6.03
C GLU A 48 -11.57 -16.86 -6.31
N GLY A 49 -12.18 -16.17 -5.33
CA GLY A 49 -13.51 -15.58 -5.47
C GLY A 49 -13.50 -14.31 -6.31
N GLU A 50 -12.65 -13.37 -6.00
CA GLU A 50 -12.61 -12.03 -6.63
C GLU A 50 -11.86 -12.00 -7.95
N LYS A 51 -10.88 -12.90 -8.15
CA LYS A 51 -10.03 -12.99 -9.35
C LYS A 51 -9.42 -11.65 -9.78
N PRO A 52 -8.71 -10.96 -8.88
CA PRO A 52 -8.15 -9.65 -9.18
C PRO A 52 -7.04 -9.74 -10.23
N ASP A 53 -6.94 -8.76 -11.13
CA ASP A 53 -5.81 -8.62 -12.06
C ASP A 53 -4.54 -8.11 -11.36
N VAL A 54 -4.71 -7.37 -10.27
CA VAL A 54 -3.63 -6.79 -9.47
C VAL A 54 -3.93 -6.92 -7.99
N VAL A 55 -2.97 -7.40 -7.22
CA VAL A 55 -3.05 -7.43 -5.76
C VAL A 55 -2.16 -6.33 -5.20
N LEU A 56 -2.76 -5.38 -4.47
CA LEU A 56 -2.06 -4.36 -3.70
C LEU A 56 -1.99 -4.82 -2.25
N ALA A 57 -0.79 -4.97 -1.70
CA ALA A 57 -0.62 -5.40 -0.32
C ALA A 57 0.45 -4.60 0.41
N ASN A 58 0.23 -4.41 1.69
CA ASN A 58 1.22 -3.86 2.62
C ASN A 58 1.88 -4.94 3.49
N HIS A 59 1.61 -6.22 3.21
CA HIS A 59 2.07 -7.33 4.03
C HIS A 59 2.95 -8.30 3.23
N GLY A 60 4.17 -8.56 3.75
CA GLY A 60 5.22 -9.29 3.05
C GLY A 60 4.89 -10.70 2.56
N PRO A 61 4.15 -11.55 3.31
CA PRO A 61 3.95 -12.93 2.89
C PRO A 61 2.97 -13.12 1.70
N VAL A 62 2.14 -12.13 1.36
CA VAL A 62 1.09 -12.30 0.32
C VAL A 62 1.68 -12.77 -1.01
N LEU A 63 2.73 -12.14 -1.50
CA LEU A 63 3.39 -12.56 -2.75
C LEU A 63 3.90 -14.01 -2.69
N THR A 64 4.46 -14.42 -1.54
CA THR A 64 4.91 -15.79 -1.32
C THR A 64 3.74 -16.77 -1.34
N TRP A 65 2.62 -16.42 -0.72
CA TRP A 65 1.40 -17.23 -0.75
C TRP A 65 0.84 -17.36 -2.16
N MET A 66 0.79 -16.27 -2.91
CA MET A 66 0.38 -16.29 -4.32
C MET A 66 1.20 -17.30 -5.13
N ARG A 67 2.53 -17.15 -5.11
CA ARG A 67 3.45 -18.03 -5.85
C ARG A 67 3.33 -19.49 -5.42
N ARG A 68 3.20 -19.75 -4.12
CA ARG A 68 3.10 -21.12 -3.57
C ARG A 68 1.78 -21.80 -3.95
N ASN A 69 0.72 -21.04 -4.14
CA ASN A 69 -0.58 -21.57 -4.57
C ASN A 69 -0.78 -21.53 -6.10
N GLY A 70 0.30 -21.35 -6.87
CA GLY A 70 0.31 -21.56 -8.30
C GLY A 70 0.06 -20.33 -9.17
N TRP A 71 -0.17 -19.15 -8.60
CA TRP A 71 -0.27 -17.92 -9.40
C TRP A 71 1.10 -17.50 -9.95
N ARG A 72 1.18 -17.35 -11.26
CA ARG A 72 2.35 -16.76 -11.93
C ARG A 72 2.27 -15.26 -11.82
N VAL A 73 3.25 -14.66 -11.18
CA VAL A 73 3.35 -13.19 -11.03
C VAL A 73 4.51 -12.71 -11.90
N PRO A 74 4.26 -11.84 -12.90
CA PRO A 74 3.04 -11.03 -13.12
C PRO A 74 2.04 -11.60 -14.14
N ASP A 75 2.22 -12.81 -14.69
CA ASP A 75 1.49 -13.29 -15.87
C ASP A 75 0.00 -13.50 -15.60
N ASP A 76 -0.35 -14.17 -14.50
CA ASP A 76 -1.75 -14.43 -14.11
C ASP A 76 -2.32 -13.25 -13.32
N VAL A 77 -1.53 -12.71 -12.39
CA VAL A 77 -1.91 -11.60 -11.52
C VAL A 77 -0.68 -10.76 -11.16
N SER A 78 -0.78 -9.46 -11.29
CA SER A 78 0.30 -8.55 -10.88
C SER A 78 0.29 -8.36 -9.36
N PHE A 79 1.47 -8.05 -8.78
CA PHE A 79 1.59 -7.77 -7.36
C PHE A 79 2.32 -6.44 -7.13
N LEU A 80 1.76 -5.60 -6.24
CA LEU A 80 2.30 -4.31 -5.87
C LEU A 80 2.41 -4.20 -4.35
N HIS A 81 3.58 -3.80 -3.87
CA HIS A 81 3.81 -3.58 -2.45
C HIS A 81 3.66 -2.10 -2.08
N LEU A 82 2.73 -1.78 -1.17
CA LEU A 82 2.43 -0.40 -0.78
C LEU A 82 3.47 0.22 0.17
N ASN A 83 4.39 -0.58 0.71
CA ASN A 83 5.51 -0.13 1.53
C ASN A 83 6.79 -0.84 1.06
N TRP A 84 7.24 -0.46 -0.14
CA TRP A 84 8.46 -1.00 -0.71
C TRP A 84 9.69 -0.42 -0.02
N ILE A 85 10.68 -1.28 0.21
CA ILE A 85 12.02 -0.93 0.72
C ILE A 85 13.07 -1.63 -0.15
N PRO A 86 14.34 -1.13 -0.20
CA PRO A 86 15.39 -1.68 -1.07
C PRO A 86 15.61 -3.19 -0.95
N GLU A 87 15.46 -3.75 0.24
CA GLU A 87 15.63 -5.19 0.51
C GLU A 87 14.58 -6.07 -0.20
N LYS A 88 13.50 -5.49 -0.70
CA LYS A 88 12.46 -6.19 -1.46
C LYS A 88 12.82 -6.36 -2.94
N GLY A 89 13.95 -5.79 -3.38
CA GLY A 89 14.55 -6.05 -4.68
C GLY A 89 13.60 -5.90 -5.87
N GLU A 90 13.27 -7.03 -6.50
CA GLU A 90 12.47 -7.11 -7.73
C GLU A 90 10.98 -6.74 -7.59
N ILE A 91 10.47 -6.55 -6.38
CA ILE A 91 9.04 -6.28 -6.17
C ILE A 91 8.71 -4.86 -6.60
N SER A 92 7.68 -4.71 -7.45
CA SER A 92 7.13 -3.41 -7.80
C SER A 92 6.40 -2.79 -6.60
N GLY A 93 6.51 -1.48 -6.40
CA GLY A 93 5.85 -0.90 -5.25
C GLY A 93 6.09 0.58 -5.04
N LEU A 94 5.54 1.08 -3.94
CA LEU A 94 5.66 2.46 -3.51
C LEU A 94 6.70 2.58 -2.39
N ASN A 95 7.79 3.28 -2.65
CA ASN A 95 8.74 3.69 -1.62
C ASN A 95 8.20 4.93 -0.91
N GLN A 96 7.82 4.77 0.35
CA GLN A 96 7.30 5.86 1.19
C GLN A 96 8.39 6.80 1.70
N GLN A 97 9.64 6.61 1.29
CA GLN A 97 10.79 7.46 1.60
C GLN A 97 10.99 7.68 3.12
N PRO A 98 11.11 6.62 3.94
CA PRO A 98 11.14 6.73 5.40
C PRO A 98 12.29 7.61 5.90
N GLU A 99 13.43 7.64 5.21
CA GLU A 99 14.57 8.50 5.55
C GLU A 99 14.21 9.99 5.42
N LYS A 100 13.50 10.36 4.33
CA LYS A 100 13.06 11.75 4.13
C LYS A 100 11.94 12.13 5.11
N VAL A 101 11.07 11.20 5.44
CA VAL A 101 10.04 11.40 6.49
C VAL A 101 10.73 11.67 7.83
N GLY A 102 11.74 10.88 8.18
CA GLY A 102 12.54 11.10 9.38
C GLY A 102 13.26 12.46 9.38
N ALA A 103 13.87 12.85 8.27
CA ALA A 103 14.53 14.15 8.13
C ALA A 103 13.54 15.30 8.31
N ALA A 104 12.37 15.26 7.65
CA ALA A 104 11.34 16.29 7.78
C ALA A 104 10.80 16.38 9.22
N ALA A 105 10.68 15.26 9.94
CA ALA A 105 10.28 15.25 11.33
C ALA A 105 11.32 15.95 12.24
N VAL A 106 12.61 15.70 12.00
CA VAL A 106 13.71 16.37 12.73
C VAL A 106 13.73 17.87 12.44
N GLU A 107 13.56 18.27 11.19
CA GLU A 107 13.49 19.68 10.78
C GLU A 107 12.33 20.41 11.48
N LEU A 108 11.15 19.79 11.50
CA LEU A 108 9.98 20.34 12.18
C LEU A 108 10.22 20.48 13.69
N LEU A 109 10.86 19.49 14.31
CA LEU A 109 11.20 19.53 15.73
C LEU A 109 12.22 20.66 16.04
N ALA A 110 13.27 20.77 15.20
CA ALA A 110 14.26 21.83 15.33
C ALA A 110 13.64 23.22 15.18
N GLU A 111 12.73 23.42 14.25
CA GLU A 111 11.97 24.67 14.10
C GLU A 111 11.18 24.99 15.37
N GLN A 112 10.46 24.02 15.95
CA GLN A 112 9.69 24.22 17.18
C GLN A 112 10.58 24.60 18.36
N ILE A 113 11.73 23.95 18.52
CA ILE A 113 12.69 24.25 19.57
C ILE A 113 13.23 25.67 19.42
N ASN A 114 13.66 26.05 18.22
CA ASN A 114 14.21 27.38 17.93
C ASN A 114 13.20 28.51 18.17
N GLN A 115 11.91 28.23 17.92
CA GLN A 115 10.82 29.16 18.16
C GLN A 115 10.28 29.10 19.60
N ASN A 116 10.92 28.33 20.48
CA ASN A 116 10.49 28.10 21.87
C ASN A 116 9.01 27.65 21.99
N ARG A 117 8.49 26.97 20.97
CA ARG A 117 7.14 26.37 20.97
C ARG A 117 7.19 25.03 21.71
N ARG A 118 6.60 24.99 22.88
CA ARG A 118 6.58 23.82 23.75
C ARG A 118 5.14 23.35 23.98
N GLY A 119 4.96 22.04 24.20
CA GLY A 119 3.66 21.42 24.44
C GLY A 119 2.91 21.09 23.16
N ILE A 120 1.62 20.83 23.31
CA ILE A 120 0.72 20.47 22.19
C ILE A 120 0.34 21.76 21.47
N PRO A 121 0.56 21.87 20.15
CA PRO A 121 0.21 23.04 19.38
C PRO A 121 -1.32 23.22 19.30
N GLU A 122 -1.82 24.45 19.40
CA GLU A 122 -3.24 24.77 19.21
C GLU A 122 -3.73 24.36 17.81
N THR A 123 -2.87 24.52 16.81
CA THR A 123 -3.14 24.08 15.43
C THR A 123 -2.07 23.07 15.00
N PRO A 124 -2.41 21.78 14.95
CA PRO A 124 -1.49 20.75 14.47
C PRO A 124 -1.13 20.99 13.00
N LYS A 125 0.15 20.78 12.67
CA LYS A 125 0.62 20.76 11.28
C LYS A 125 0.89 19.33 10.86
N THR A 126 0.43 18.98 9.65
CA THR A 126 0.77 17.69 9.02
C THR A 126 1.70 17.96 7.84
N ILE A 127 2.82 17.24 7.79
CA ILE A 127 3.73 17.22 6.64
C ILE A 127 3.56 15.88 5.97
N THR A 128 3.22 15.90 4.68
CA THR A 128 3.13 14.70 3.84
C THR A 128 4.21 14.73 2.79
N LEU A 129 4.84 13.59 2.54
CA LEU A 129 5.78 13.39 1.45
C LEU A 129 5.18 12.42 0.44
N GLU A 130 5.34 12.73 -0.83
CA GLU A 130 4.92 11.83 -1.89
C GLU A 130 5.78 10.57 -1.91
N SER A 131 5.15 9.42 -2.11
CA SER A 131 5.85 8.18 -2.35
C SER A 131 6.44 8.14 -3.76
N VAL A 132 7.53 7.38 -3.94
CA VAL A 132 8.17 7.18 -5.24
C VAL A 132 7.88 5.78 -5.74
N TRP A 133 7.47 5.67 -7.01
CA TRP A 133 7.30 4.38 -7.67
C TRP A 133 8.64 3.68 -7.85
N ASN A 134 8.70 2.42 -7.41
CA ASN A 134 9.79 1.51 -7.70
C ASN A 134 9.37 0.54 -8.80
N GLU A 135 10.02 0.63 -9.95
CA GLU A 135 9.82 -0.31 -11.04
C GLU A 135 10.43 -1.65 -10.67
N GLY A 136 9.61 -2.69 -10.66
CA GLY A 136 10.01 -4.06 -10.41
C GLY A 136 9.43 -5.00 -11.45
N THR A 137 9.59 -6.29 -11.26
CA THR A 137 9.12 -7.32 -12.20
C THR A 137 7.72 -7.84 -11.88
N THR A 138 7.20 -7.57 -10.68
CA THR A 138 5.92 -8.12 -10.21
C THR A 138 4.68 -7.36 -10.68
N CYS A 139 4.85 -6.12 -11.17
CA CYS A 139 3.78 -5.31 -11.75
C CYS A 139 4.35 -4.44 -12.89
N PRO A 140 4.70 -5.05 -14.04
CA PRO A 140 5.28 -4.31 -15.16
C PRO A 140 4.24 -3.39 -15.80
N ARG A 141 4.71 -2.28 -16.36
CA ARG A 141 3.86 -1.35 -17.09
C ARG A 141 3.29 -2.03 -18.32
N ARG A 142 1.98 -2.21 -18.37
CA ARG A 142 1.31 -2.72 -19.58
C ARG A 142 1.32 -1.63 -20.66
N LYS A 143 1.75 -2.00 -21.89
CA LYS A 143 1.54 -1.12 -23.05
C LYS A 143 0.05 -1.11 -23.34
N ILE A 144 -0.57 0.05 -23.23
CA ILE A 144 -1.92 0.25 -23.75
C ILE A 144 -1.80 0.12 -25.25
N GLN A 145 -2.35 -0.96 -25.82
CA GLN A 145 -2.54 -1.04 -27.26
C GLN A 145 -3.63 -0.02 -27.59
N GLY A 146 -3.21 1.08 -28.25
CA GLY A 146 -4.11 2.10 -28.78
C GLY A 146 -4.87 1.60 -29.99
#